data_201a156621b18744d461160f65ef5253
#
_entry.id   201a156621b18744d461160f65ef5253
#
_cell.length_a   1.000
_cell.length_b   1.000
_cell.length_c   1.000
_cell.angle_alpha   90.00
_cell.angle_beta   90.00
_cell.angle_gamma   90.00
#
_symmetry.space_group_name_H-M   'P 1'
#
loop_
_entity.id
_entity.type
_entity.pdbx_description
1 polymer ?
#
loop_
_entity_poly.entity_id
_entity_poly.type
_entity_poly.pdbx_seq_one_letter_code
_entity_poly.pdbx_strand_id
1 'polypeptide(L)'
;MVGLSSHEERRQHPRYSVKLPLDFWQTPDVVQGGLVTDMSEIGLGIRSIHEIQISAKLKIRVYLSKEEYSFDSIEGIGKIIWRTAHREQDWKGYRYGMYIMQMPLDSRDRLMKYILMLQEEESSSNRKRSSDGL
;
A
#
# COMPACT_ATOMS: atom_id res chain seq x y z
N MET A 1 -17.52 -23.86 -11.06
CA MET A 1 -16.86 -22.96 -11.99
C MET A 1 -15.52 -22.53 -11.44
N VAL A 2 -14.54 -22.57 -12.27
CA VAL A 2 -13.25 -22.05 -11.86
C VAL A 2 -13.36 -20.54 -11.87
N GLY A 3 -13.19 -19.91 -10.72
CA GLY A 3 -13.16 -18.47 -10.66
C GLY A 3 -11.95 -17.90 -11.37
N LEU A 4 -11.86 -16.58 -11.44
CA LEU A 4 -10.69 -15.92 -11.95
C LEU A 4 -9.46 -16.36 -11.16
N SER A 5 -8.39 -16.66 -11.85
CA SER A 5 -7.14 -16.98 -11.17
C SER A 5 -6.64 -15.76 -10.42
N SER A 6 -5.84 -15.97 -9.39
CA SER A 6 -5.21 -14.87 -8.66
C SER A 6 -4.36 -13.99 -9.59
N HIS A 7 -3.87 -14.57 -10.68
CA HIS A 7 -3.12 -13.85 -11.69
C HIS A 7 -3.99 -12.84 -12.44
N GLU A 8 -5.22 -13.21 -12.79
CA GLU A 8 -6.16 -12.32 -13.47
C GLU A 8 -6.66 -11.22 -12.52
N GLU A 9 -6.89 -11.56 -11.26
CA GLU A 9 -7.24 -10.58 -10.22
C GLU A 9 -6.15 -9.54 -10.08
N ARG A 10 -4.89 -9.93 -10.11
CA ARG A 10 -3.75 -9.03 -10.04
C ARG A 10 -3.70 -8.07 -11.23
N ARG A 11 -4.12 -8.50 -12.40
CA ARG A 11 -4.20 -7.63 -13.59
C ARG A 11 -5.26 -6.56 -13.45
N GLN A 12 -6.39 -6.89 -12.80
CA GLN A 12 -7.46 -5.92 -12.55
C GLN A 12 -7.03 -4.85 -11.56
N HIS A 13 -6.14 -5.22 -10.63
CA HIS A 13 -5.67 -4.34 -9.57
C HIS A 13 -4.15 -4.39 -9.51
N PRO A 14 -3.48 -3.76 -10.48
CA PRO A 14 -2.01 -3.79 -10.49
C PRO A 14 -1.43 -3.15 -9.24
N ARG A 15 -0.32 -3.71 -8.79
CA ARG A 15 0.40 -3.23 -7.62
C ARG A 15 1.62 -2.43 -8.02
N TYR A 16 1.86 -1.38 -7.29
CA TYR A 16 3.00 -0.48 -7.52
C TYR A 16 3.87 -0.46 -6.28
N SER A 17 5.18 -0.58 -6.47
CA SER A 17 6.16 -0.45 -5.39
C SER A 17 6.21 1.00 -4.94
N VAL A 18 6.13 1.20 -3.64
CA VAL A 18 6.18 2.54 -3.03
C VAL A 18 6.96 2.45 -1.73
N LYS A 19 7.24 3.61 -1.14
CA LYS A 19 7.80 3.74 0.21
C LYS A 19 7.08 4.90 0.88
N LEU A 20 5.98 4.60 1.55
CA LEU A 20 5.14 5.63 2.14
C LEU A 20 4.98 5.39 3.63
N PRO A 21 5.15 6.42 4.46
CA PRO A 21 4.88 6.28 5.89
C PRO A 21 3.42 5.93 6.14
N LEU A 22 3.19 5.13 7.17
CA LEU A 22 1.87 4.68 7.57
C LEU A 22 1.74 4.83 9.08
N ASP A 23 0.64 5.43 9.51
CA ASP A 23 0.18 5.34 10.89
C ASP A 23 -1.00 4.37 10.94
N PHE A 24 -1.06 3.57 11.98
CA PHE A 24 -2.22 2.71 12.19
C PHE A 24 -2.55 2.61 13.67
N TRP A 25 -3.79 2.28 13.96
CA TRP A 25 -4.32 2.18 15.33
C TRP A 25 -4.95 0.81 15.52
N GLN A 26 -4.37 0.00 16.40
CA GLN A 26 -5.00 -1.24 16.85
C GLN A 26 -6.00 -0.94 17.95
N THR A 27 -5.73 0.11 18.73
CA THR A 27 -6.64 0.66 19.72
C THR A 27 -6.79 2.17 19.46
N PRO A 28 -7.89 2.81 19.90
CA PRO A 28 -8.11 4.22 19.60
C PRO A 28 -7.04 5.17 20.14
N ASP A 29 -6.34 4.79 21.19
CA ASP A 29 -5.47 5.69 21.93
C ASP A 29 -3.99 5.61 21.57
N VAL A 30 -3.60 4.57 20.82
CA VAL A 30 -2.17 4.33 20.54
C VAL A 30 -1.94 4.28 19.03
N VAL A 31 -1.15 5.23 18.53
CA VAL A 31 -0.70 5.22 17.16
C VAL A 31 0.58 4.40 17.04
N GLN A 32 0.65 3.56 16.01
CA GLN A 32 1.83 2.77 15.68
C GLN A 32 2.22 3.07 14.25
N GLY A 33 3.50 2.90 13.95
CA GLY A 33 4.03 3.24 12.64
C GLY A 33 4.40 2.03 11.81
N GLY A 34 4.41 2.25 10.51
CA GLY A 34 4.85 1.26 9.53
C GLY A 34 5.21 1.92 8.22
N LEU A 35 5.51 1.09 7.24
CA LEU A 35 5.87 1.52 5.90
C LEU A 35 5.00 0.77 4.88
N VAL A 36 4.36 1.51 3.99
CA VAL A 36 3.69 0.91 2.84
C VAL A 36 4.76 0.61 1.79
N THR A 37 4.86 -0.65 1.38
CA THR A 37 5.88 -1.10 0.42
C THR A 37 5.32 -1.35 -0.96
N ASP A 38 4.04 -1.61 -1.06
CA ASP A 38 3.33 -1.69 -2.33
C ASP A 38 1.87 -1.29 -2.14
N MET A 39 1.24 -0.92 -3.24
CA MET A 39 -0.09 -0.32 -3.20
C MET A 39 -0.87 -0.67 -4.45
N SER A 40 -2.16 -0.92 -4.27
CA SER A 40 -3.13 -1.06 -5.34
C SER A 40 -4.42 -0.36 -4.95
N GLU A 41 -5.42 -0.40 -5.82
CA GLU A 41 -6.73 0.21 -5.54
C GLU A 41 -7.45 -0.42 -4.35
N ILE A 42 -7.13 -1.68 -4.02
CA ILE A 42 -7.87 -2.44 -3.01
C ILE A 42 -7.03 -2.86 -1.81
N GLY A 43 -5.73 -2.69 -1.88
CA GLY A 43 -4.88 -3.20 -0.80
C GLY A 43 -3.51 -2.60 -0.74
N LEU A 44 -2.85 -2.91 0.37
CA LEU A 44 -1.51 -2.41 0.69
C LEU A 44 -0.65 -3.57 1.18
N GLY A 45 0.62 -3.56 0.75
CA GLY A 45 1.64 -4.33 1.43
C GLY A 45 2.32 -3.42 2.44
N ILE A 46 2.51 -3.86 3.66
CA ILE A 46 3.12 -3.03 4.70
C ILE A 46 4.19 -3.79 5.48
N ARG A 47 5.10 -3.02 6.07
CA ARG A 47 6.12 -3.51 7.01
C ARG A 47 5.97 -2.76 8.31
N SER A 48 6.10 -3.47 9.43
CA SER A 48 6.10 -2.85 10.75
C SER A 48 6.84 -3.73 11.75
N ILE A 49 7.42 -3.09 12.75
CA ILE A 49 8.01 -3.81 13.89
C ILE A 49 6.94 -4.31 14.85
N HIS A 50 5.72 -3.81 14.72
CA HIS A 50 4.62 -4.14 15.59
C HIS A 50 3.89 -5.40 15.13
N GLU A 51 3.53 -6.25 16.08
CA GLU A 51 2.76 -7.44 15.78
C GLU A 51 1.28 -7.08 15.67
N ILE A 52 0.67 -7.51 14.56
CA ILE A 52 -0.76 -7.30 14.29
C ILE A 52 -1.34 -8.66 13.95
N GLN A 53 -2.48 -8.99 14.54
CA GLN A 53 -3.14 -10.27 14.30
C GLN A 53 -3.78 -10.32 12.92
N ILE A 54 -3.76 -11.50 12.31
CA ILE A 54 -4.49 -11.75 11.06
C ILE A 54 -5.98 -11.51 11.34
N SER A 55 -6.66 -10.92 10.38
CA SER A 55 -8.07 -10.51 10.44
C SER A 55 -8.32 -9.27 11.31
N ALA A 56 -7.31 -8.68 11.93
CA ALA A 56 -7.48 -7.42 12.66
C ALA A 56 -7.91 -6.30 11.70
N LYS A 57 -8.85 -5.50 12.15
CA LYS A 57 -9.31 -4.30 11.45
C LYS A 57 -8.65 -3.10 12.09
N LEU A 58 -8.03 -2.26 11.27
CA LEU A 58 -7.22 -1.15 11.74
C LEU A 58 -7.69 0.15 11.09
N LYS A 59 -7.73 1.21 11.88
CA LYS A 59 -7.77 2.55 11.31
C LYS A 59 -6.38 2.83 10.77
N ILE A 60 -6.30 3.37 9.56
CA ILE A 60 -5.01 3.65 8.90
C ILE A 60 -4.98 5.07 8.37
N ARG A 61 -3.77 5.61 8.32
CA ARG A 61 -3.46 6.85 7.61
C ARG A 61 -2.16 6.64 6.85
N VAL A 62 -2.23 6.77 5.53
CA VAL A 62 -1.07 6.66 4.66
C VAL A 62 -0.71 8.05 4.17
N TYR A 63 0.55 8.43 4.30
CA TYR A 63 1.04 9.73 3.87
C TYR A 63 1.57 9.63 2.45
N LEU A 64 0.83 10.23 1.51
CA LEU A 64 1.20 10.22 0.11
C LEU A 64 2.26 11.28 -0.12
N SER A 65 3.46 10.85 -0.48
CA SER A 65 4.56 11.76 -0.74
C SER A 65 4.86 11.76 -2.23
N LYS A 66 4.56 12.83 -2.89
CA LYS A 66 4.86 13.03 -4.30
C LYS A 66 6.03 13.99 -4.47
N GLU A 67 6.04 15.03 -3.67
CA GLU A 67 7.05 16.07 -3.69
C GLU A 67 7.31 16.52 -2.26
N GLU A 68 8.40 17.25 -2.04
CA GLU A 68 8.81 17.68 -0.71
C GLU A 68 7.72 18.45 0.06
N TYR A 69 6.77 19.04 -0.64
CA TYR A 69 5.75 19.89 -0.05
C TYR A 69 4.35 19.28 -0.07
N SER A 70 4.23 18.04 -0.45
CA SER A 70 2.93 17.38 -0.48
C SER A 70 2.67 16.70 0.87
N PHE A 71 1.62 17.13 1.55
CA PHE A 71 1.19 16.56 2.83
C PHE A 71 -0.12 15.80 2.69
N ASP A 72 -0.46 15.38 1.47
CA ASP A 72 -1.68 14.63 1.25
C ASP A 72 -1.61 13.29 1.97
N SER A 73 -2.70 12.92 2.56
CA SER A 73 -2.85 11.62 3.21
C SER A 73 -4.17 10.99 2.82
N ILE A 74 -4.24 9.68 2.96
CA ILE A 74 -5.50 8.94 2.83
C ILE A 74 -5.77 8.23 4.13
N GLU A 75 -7.04 8.14 4.49
CA GLU A 75 -7.50 7.47 5.68
C GLU A 75 -8.51 6.38 5.32
N GLY A 76 -8.59 5.38 6.15
CA GLY A 76 -9.54 4.32 5.93
C GLY A 76 -9.45 3.25 6.99
N ILE A 77 -10.13 2.16 6.73
CA ILE A 77 -10.08 0.97 7.57
C ILE A 77 -9.52 -0.17 6.72
N GLY A 78 -8.45 -0.78 7.20
CA GLY A 78 -7.83 -1.92 6.57
C GLY A 78 -8.01 -3.18 7.40
N LYS A 79 -7.97 -4.32 6.74
CA LYS A 79 -8.02 -5.63 7.38
C LYS A 79 -6.77 -6.40 7.01
N ILE A 80 -6.09 -6.95 8.01
CA ILE A 80 -4.91 -7.78 7.78
C ILE A 80 -5.36 -9.13 7.23
N ILE A 81 -4.86 -9.50 6.05
CA ILE A 81 -5.23 -10.75 5.39
C ILE A 81 -4.12 -11.79 5.40
N TRP A 82 -2.86 -11.37 5.54
CA TRP A 82 -1.75 -12.30 5.75
C TRP A 82 -0.62 -11.61 6.51
N ARG A 83 0.23 -12.43 7.11
CA ARG A 83 1.36 -11.95 7.91
C ARG A 83 2.54 -12.91 7.73
N THR A 84 3.74 -12.36 7.64
CA THR A 84 4.99 -13.12 7.61
C THR A 84 6.00 -12.44 8.53
N ALA A 85 6.62 -13.21 9.40
CA ALA A 85 7.74 -12.71 10.19
C ALA A 85 8.92 -12.48 9.24
N HIS A 86 9.62 -11.37 9.44
CA HIS A 86 10.72 -10.99 8.58
C HIS A 86 11.90 -10.52 9.41
N ARG A 87 13.08 -11.04 9.08
CA ARG A 87 14.33 -10.65 9.76
C ARG A 87 15.39 -10.42 8.71
N GLU A 88 15.89 -9.20 8.66
CA GLU A 88 17.07 -8.83 7.90
C GLU A 88 18.17 -8.47 8.89
N GLN A 89 19.37 -8.26 8.39
CA GLN A 89 20.53 -7.98 9.24
C GLN A 89 20.31 -6.82 10.22
N ASP A 90 19.66 -5.76 9.75
CA ASP A 90 19.42 -4.55 10.53
C ASP A 90 17.94 -4.31 10.87
N TRP A 91 17.08 -5.26 10.54
CA TRP A 91 15.65 -5.07 10.74
C TRP A 91 14.96 -6.36 11.12
N LYS A 92 14.11 -6.28 12.12
CA LYS A 92 13.30 -7.40 12.60
C LYS A 92 11.88 -6.91 12.77
N GLY A 93 10.92 -7.62 12.18
CA GLY A 93 9.52 -7.24 12.26
C GLY A 93 8.66 -8.16 11.41
N TYR A 94 7.64 -7.58 10.80
CA TYR A 94 6.64 -8.33 10.06
C TYR A 94 6.31 -7.64 8.74
N ARG A 95 5.95 -8.46 7.77
CA ARG A 95 5.31 -8.03 6.54
C ARG A 95 3.85 -8.44 6.58
N TYR A 96 3.00 -7.56 6.09
CA TYR A 96 1.56 -7.77 6.09
C TYR A 96 0.97 -7.47 4.73
N GLY A 97 -0.07 -8.22 4.36
CA GLY A 97 -1.00 -7.83 3.32
C GLY A 97 -2.26 -7.29 3.98
N MET A 98 -2.72 -6.15 3.49
CA MET A 98 -3.88 -5.48 4.04
C MET A 98 -4.88 -5.21 2.93
N TYR A 99 -6.15 -5.54 3.17
CA TYR A 99 -7.27 -5.20 2.31
C TYR A 99 -7.88 -3.90 2.80
N ILE A 100 -8.17 -2.97 1.89
CA ILE A 100 -8.84 -1.70 2.23
C ILE A 100 -10.35 -1.98 2.27
N MET A 101 -10.90 -2.03 3.47
CA MET A 101 -12.32 -2.34 3.67
C MET A 101 -13.23 -1.16 3.43
N GLN A 102 -12.78 0.03 3.85
CA GLN A 102 -13.59 1.23 3.84
C GLN A 102 -12.69 2.44 3.73
N MET A 103 -13.13 3.41 2.93
CA MET A 103 -12.38 4.65 2.75
C MET A 103 -13.36 5.77 2.40
N PRO A 104 -13.25 6.95 3.04
CA PRO A 104 -14.04 8.10 2.64
C PRO A 104 -13.77 8.48 1.18
N LEU A 105 -14.76 9.10 0.53
CA LEU A 105 -14.67 9.44 -0.89
C LEU A 105 -13.48 10.33 -1.23
N ASP A 106 -13.19 11.32 -0.40
CA ASP A 106 -12.05 12.20 -0.64
C ASP A 106 -10.70 11.47 -0.55
N SER A 107 -10.57 10.54 0.38
CA SER A 107 -9.39 9.68 0.47
C SER A 107 -9.31 8.74 -0.73
N ARG A 108 -10.45 8.18 -1.16
CA ARG A 108 -10.51 7.32 -2.34
C ARG A 108 -10.06 8.08 -3.59
N ASP A 109 -10.51 9.31 -3.76
CA ASP A 109 -10.10 10.16 -4.88
C ASP A 109 -8.60 10.42 -4.87
N ARG A 110 -8.03 10.72 -3.72
CA ARG A 110 -6.58 10.94 -3.59
C ARG A 110 -5.79 9.67 -3.90
N LEU A 111 -6.27 8.52 -3.41
CA LEU A 111 -5.64 7.23 -3.71
C LEU A 111 -5.63 6.97 -5.22
N MET A 112 -6.76 7.16 -5.88
CA MET A 112 -6.88 6.91 -7.32
C MET A 112 -5.99 7.85 -8.13
N LYS A 113 -5.91 9.11 -7.76
CA LYS A 113 -5.02 10.08 -8.42
C LYS A 113 -3.56 9.69 -8.24
N TYR A 114 -3.21 9.24 -7.04
CA TYR A 114 -1.84 8.80 -6.76
C TYR A 114 -1.47 7.58 -7.59
N ILE A 115 -2.36 6.60 -7.68
CA ILE A 115 -2.16 5.40 -8.50
C ILE A 115 -2.00 5.76 -9.98
N LEU A 116 -2.82 6.68 -10.50
CA LEU A 116 -2.69 7.16 -11.88
C LEU A 116 -1.32 7.79 -12.12
N MET A 117 -0.84 8.58 -11.18
CA MET A 117 0.50 9.16 -11.25
C MET A 117 1.58 8.08 -11.30
N LEU A 118 1.49 7.07 -10.46
CA LEU A 118 2.44 5.94 -10.45
C LEU A 118 2.40 5.20 -11.79
N GLN A 119 1.23 5.01 -12.35
CA GLN A 119 1.03 4.37 -13.63
C GLN A 119 1.68 5.16 -14.76
N GLU A 120 1.54 6.48 -14.76
CA GLU A 120 2.15 7.37 -15.74
C GLU A 120 3.68 7.37 -15.63
N GLU A 121 4.22 7.38 -14.43
CA GLU A 121 5.67 7.30 -14.19
C GLU A 121 6.23 6.00 -14.72
N GLU A 122 5.55 4.88 -14.49
CA GLU A 122 5.95 3.58 -14.98
C GLU A 122 5.96 3.55 -16.51
N SER A 123 4.93 4.08 -17.15
CA SER A 123 4.81 4.16 -18.60
C SER A 123 5.92 5.04 -19.21
N SER A 124 6.18 6.18 -18.61
CA SER A 124 7.27 7.08 -19.02
C SER A 124 8.63 6.41 -18.94
N SER A 125 8.88 5.72 -17.83
CA SER A 125 10.12 4.99 -17.61
C SER A 125 10.32 3.90 -18.68
N ASN A 126 9.26 3.18 -19.01
CA ASN A 126 9.30 2.14 -20.04
C ASN A 126 9.55 2.71 -21.43
N ARG A 127 8.97 3.85 -21.75
CA ARG A 127 9.22 4.53 -23.03
C ARG A 127 10.67 4.98 -23.15
N LYS A 128 11.24 5.53 -22.10
CA LYS A 128 12.66 5.92 -22.08
C LYS A 128 13.57 4.73 -22.31
N ARG A 129 13.29 3.60 -21.66
CA ARG A 129 14.08 2.39 -21.85
C ARG A 129 14.02 1.88 -23.30
N SER A 130 12.85 1.94 -23.91
CA SER A 130 12.68 1.56 -25.31
C SER A 130 13.49 2.45 -26.24
N SER A 131 13.49 3.75 -26.00
CA SER A 131 14.27 4.72 -26.79
C SER A 131 15.77 4.49 -26.63
N ASP A 132 16.22 4.25 -25.42
CA ASP A 132 17.64 4.03 -25.13
C ASP A 132 18.14 2.69 -25.65
N GLY A 133 17.24 1.76 -25.90
CA GLY A 133 17.56 0.43 -26.44
C GLY A 133 17.79 0.38 -27.93
N LEU A 134 17.64 1.48 -28.59
CA LEU A 134 17.91 1.58 -30.01
C LEU A 134 19.39 1.93 -30.27
#